data_cb7d598376fd67a5c562530110d14647
#
_entry.id   cb7d598376fd67a5c562530110d14647
#
_cell.length_a   1.000
_cell.length_b   1.000
_cell.length_c   1.000
_cell.angle_alpha   90.00
_cell.angle_beta   90.00
_cell.angle_gamma   90.00
#
_symmetry.space_group_name_H-M   'P 1'
#
loop_
_entity.id
_entity.type
_entity.pdbx_description
1 polymer ?
#
loop_
_entity_poly.entity_id
_entity_poly.type
_entity_poly.pdbx_seq_one_letter_code
_entity_poly.pdbx_strand_id
1 'polypeptide(L)'
;MSPACTPDAANMCTDGGELRVAYGFTRLFEAAVPGTLRIDFFTLYRTNGAEIPVVIAGGVVYAYTENSWTPVYTYQSTRSKPIYDCAQVRINTTDYLVIADGQHGMIKFDGSSVTQFGSEENASNIPVSFLTMYRGRLFAAGDAANPDRLYYSVLPGSGRTVEQWGAVEASPAVEGGHVEIGALGGDPIVAVRALSNQLLIFKKNSLYRLFGDRPSNYTVEHIDTEIPQTNHAAVAVYGDMLYFGTQNGLYYYNGVTARPCADMRCIKAYMATAEVSGCRIKIVRDRLYFTFRRSARDEMIEYDLLERRYMRRNGFELIDMAVSGSRLLFINSKRFVYLFNNGMDYDGEPINAFWCTPLTDLGAKGAVKNLRRLYLRGSGGTLKVTVEIDGNTYTCRKQLPDSCSKVTEIPLKNGGRCFRLKLSNEAGGSFTLRGGLELEIGIGKRVD
;
A
#
# COMPACT_ATOMS: atom_id res chain seq x y z
N MET A 1 -4.19 26.74 3.33
CA MET A 1 -4.87 25.49 2.93
C MET A 1 -6.08 25.88 2.09
N SER A 2 -6.32 25.23 0.96
CA SER A 2 -7.52 25.52 0.15
C SER A 2 -8.78 25.26 0.97
N PRO A 3 -9.83 26.09 0.84
CA PRO A 3 -11.13 25.83 1.52
C PRO A 3 -11.76 24.50 1.15
N ALA A 4 -11.33 23.89 0.03
CA ALA A 4 -11.80 22.60 -0.43
C ALA A 4 -11.15 21.39 0.25
N CYS A 5 -10.11 21.59 1.07
CA CYS A 5 -9.37 20.50 1.72
C CYS A 5 -9.71 20.41 3.20
N THR A 6 -10.00 19.21 3.68
CA THR A 6 -10.06 18.96 5.11
C THR A 6 -8.64 18.91 5.71
N PRO A 7 -8.38 19.55 6.86
CA PRO A 7 -7.09 19.44 7.52
C PRO A 7 -6.88 18.08 8.19
N ASP A 8 -7.96 17.39 8.55
CA ASP A 8 -7.92 16.08 9.17
C ASP A 8 -9.22 15.31 8.94
N ALA A 9 -9.09 14.06 8.50
CA ALA A 9 -10.17 13.11 8.35
C ALA A 9 -9.63 11.68 8.47
N ALA A 10 -10.44 10.77 8.95
CA ALA A 10 -10.10 9.35 8.98
C ALA A 10 -11.34 8.48 8.77
N ASN A 11 -11.15 7.35 8.08
CA ASN A 11 -12.18 6.34 7.86
C ASN A 11 -13.43 6.88 7.16
N MET A 12 -13.26 7.90 6.32
CA MET A 12 -14.30 8.46 5.48
C MET A 12 -14.07 8.06 4.02
N CYS A 13 -15.10 8.17 3.21
CA CYS A 13 -15.08 7.96 1.77
C CYS A 13 -15.90 9.06 1.09
N THR A 14 -15.43 9.53 -0.08
CA THR A 14 -16.06 10.62 -0.83
C THR A 14 -16.52 10.18 -2.23
N ASP A 15 -16.85 8.92 -2.42
CA ASP A 15 -17.31 8.41 -3.71
C ASP A 15 -18.69 8.97 -4.09
N GLY A 16 -18.86 9.30 -5.38
CA GLY A 16 -20.14 9.75 -5.91
C GLY A 16 -20.63 11.11 -5.39
N GLY A 17 -19.74 11.97 -4.87
CA GLY A 17 -20.12 13.27 -4.32
C GLY A 17 -20.76 13.21 -2.93
N GLU A 18 -20.69 12.09 -2.28
CA GLU A 18 -21.17 11.87 -0.90
C GLU A 18 -19.97 11.76 0.06
N LEU A 19 -20.13 12.26 1.29
CA LEU A 19 -19.20 12.00 2.38
C LEU A 19 -19.82 10.95 3.29
N ARG A 20 -19.25 9.75 3.35
CA ARG A 20 -19.77 8.64 4.15
C ARG A 20 -18.69 7.95 4.96
N VAL A 21 -19.09 7.23 5.99
CA VAL A 21 -18.20 6.28 6.67
C VAL A 21 -17.73 5.25 5.66
N ALA A 22 -16.44 5.00 5.62
CA ALA A 22 -15.85 4.03 4.70
C ALA A 22 -16.22 2.60 5.09
N TYR A 23 -16.21 1.69 4.13
CA TYR A 23 -16.40 0.28 4.40
C TYR A 23 -15.24 -0.29 5.24
N GLY A 24 -15.55 -1.31 6.01
CA GLY A 24 -14.60 -2.07 6.80
C GLY A 24 -13.98 -3.22 6.03
N PHE A 25 -13.89 -4.37 6.69
CA PHE A 25 -13.41 -5.60 6.10
C PHE A 25 -14.02 -6.82 6.80
N THR A 26 -14.11 -7.91 6.07
CA THR A 26 -14.59 -9.20 6.56
C THR A 26 -13.55 -10.28 6.31
N ARG A 27 -13.58 -11.34 7.08
CA ARG A 27 -12.72 -12.51 6.85
C ARG A 27 -13.04 -13.10 5.47
N LEU A 28 -11.99 -13.44 4.74
CA LEU A 28 -12.12 -14.16 3.48
C LEU A 28 -12.25 -15.66 3.73
N PHE A 29 -11.59 -16.16 4.79
CA PHE A 29 -11.62 -17.54 5.24
C PHE A 29 -11.90 -17.60 6.73
N GLU A 30 -12.66 -18.60 7.16
CA GLU A 30 -12.93 -18.87 8.58
C GLU A 30 -11.71 -19.39 9.32
N ALA A 31 -10.80 -20.08 8.62
CA ALA A 31 -9.60 -20.64 9.18
C ALA A 31 -8.47 -19.60 9.27
N ALA A 32 -7.90 -19.42 10.46
CA ALA A 32 -6.66 -18.69 10.65
C ALA A 32 -5.45 -19.52 10.18
N VAL A 33 -4.38 -18.85 9.73
CA VAL A 33 -3.09 -19.50 9.45
C VAL A 33 -2.59 -20.18 10.73
N PRO A 34 -2.21 -21.48 10.72
CA PRO A 34 -1.83 -22.23 11.92
C PRO A 34 -0.57 -21.70 12.61
N GLY A 35 -0.43 -22.02 13.90
CA GLY A 35 0.74 -21.70 14.72
C GLY A 35 0.65 -20.32 15.41
N THR A 36 1.74 -19.95 16.09
CA THR A 36 1.82 -18.71 16.89
C THR A 36 2.93 -17.77 16.42
N LEU A 37 3.75 -18.20 15.46
CA LEU A 37 4.86 -17.41 14.95
C LEU A 37 4.36 -16.22 14.12
N ARG A 38 5.15 -15.16 14.08
CA ARG A 38 4.81 -13.93 13.35
C ARG A 38 4.56 -14.22 11.87
N ILE A 39 3.54 -13.57 11.31
CA ILE A 39 3.35 -13.48 9.86
C ILE A 39 4.46 -12.58 9.30
N ASP A 40 5.15 -13.07 8.29
CA ASP A 40 6.26 -12.36 7.65
C ASP A 40 5.94 -11.89 6.24
N PHE A 41 5.11 -12.67 5.50
CA PHE A 41 4.79 -12.41 4.10
C PHE A 41 3.43 -12.97 3.70
N PHE A 42 2.75 -12.28 2.79
CA PHE A 42 1.49 -12.73 2.20
C PHE A 42 1.45 -12.43 0.70
N THR A 43 1.10 -13.43 -0.09
CA THR A 43 0.97 -13.31 -1.55
C THR A 43 -0.05 -14.29 -2.10
N LEU A 44 -0.25 -14.26 -3.42
CA LEU A 44 -1.10 -15.20 -4.14
C LEU A 44 -0.28 -15.92 -5.20
N TYR A 45 -0.34 -17.24 -5.22
CA TYR A 45 0.04 -18.02 -6.39
C TYR A 45 -1.12 -17.97 -7.39
N ARG A 46 -0.79 -17.75 -8.66
CA ARG A 46 -1.77 -17.66 -9.75
C ARG A 46 -1.47 -18.68 -10.83
N THR A 47 -2.49 -19.37 -11.25
CA THR A 47 -2.48 -20.24 -12.40
C THR A 47 -3.73 -20.02 -13.25
N ASN A 48 -3.87 -20.69 -14.39
CA ASN A 48 -5.03 -20.55 -15.27
C ASN A 48 -6.34 -20.86 -14.52
N GLY A 49 -7.03 -19.81 -14.06
CA GLY A 49 -8.35 -19.89 -13.44
C GLY A 49 -8.38 -20.05 -11.91
N ALA A 50 -7.23 -20.13 -11.23
CA ALA A 50 -7.18 -20.25 -9.78
C ALA A 50 -6.16 -19.30 -9.14
N GLU A 51 -6.48 -18.81 -7.94
CA GLU A 51 -5.57 -18.07 -7.06
C GLU A 51 -5.50 -18.82 -5.72
N ILE A 52 -4.30 -19.18 -5.29
CA ILE A 52 -4.05 -19.84 -4.01
C ILE A 52 -3.34 -18.84 -3.08
N PRO A 53 -3.91 -18.49 -1.94
CA PRO A 53 -3.24 -17.69 -0.93
C PRO A 53 -2.04 -18.43 -0.34
N VAL A 54 -0.90 -17.71 -0.27
CA VAL A 54 0.35 -18.23 0.29
C VAL A 54 0.80 -17.28 1.39
N VAL A 55 1.06 -17.81 2.57
CA VAL A 55 1.52 -17.08 3.74
C VAL A 55 2.81 -17.69 4.27
N ILE A 56 3.77 -16.85 4.64
CA ILE A 56 4.96 -17.28 5.35
C ILE A 56 4.88 -16.76 6.79
N ALA A 57 5.01 -17.67 7.74
CA ALA A 57 4.95 -17.36 9.15
C ALA A 57 6.07 -18.08 9.90
N GLY A 58 7.05 -17.32 10.44
CA GLY A 58 8.18 -17.85 11.16
C GLY A 58 8.99 -18.88 10.35
N GLY A 59 9.10 -18.69 9.03
CA GLY A 59 9.83 -19.57 8.13
C GLY A 59 9.04 -20.79 7.63
N VAL A 60 7.77 -20.94 8.01
CA VAL A 60 6.89 -21.98 7.44
C VAL A 60 6.05 -21.36 6.34
N VAL A 61 6.05 -21.97 5.16
CA VAL A 61 5.22 -21.58 4.02
C VAL A 61 3.91 -22.37 4.09
N TYR A 62 2.80 -21.66 4.16
CA TYR A 62 1.46 -22.22 4.16
C TYR A 62 0.76 -21.86 2.85
N ALA A 63 0.05 -22.81 2.25
CA ALA A 63 -0.87 -22.60 1.14
C ALA A 63 -2.31 -22.88 1.59
N TYR A 64 -3.27 -22.07 1.11
CA TYR A 64 -4.69 -22.30 1.38
C TYR A 64 -5.30 -23.16 0.29
N THR A 65 -5.49 -24.43 0.55
CA THR A 65 -6.04 -25.42 -0.36
C THR A 65 -7.13 -26.23 0.34
N GLU A 66 -8.13 -26.67 -0.39
CA GLU A 66 -9.22 -27.50 0.15
C GLU A 66 -9.85 -26.93 1.43
N ASN A 67 -10.08 -25.61 1.46
CA ASN A 67 -10.63 -24.86 2.59
C ASN A 67 -9.80 -24.93 3.89
N SER A 68 -8.50 -25.23 3.81
CA SER A 68 -7.60 -25.28 4.94
C SER A 68 -6.21 -24.75 4.61
N TRP A 69 -5.47 -24.32 5.67
CA TRP A 69 -4.07 -23.95 5.56
C TRP A 69 -3.18 -25.16 5.72
N THR A 70 -2.43 -25.50 4.68
CA THR A 70 -1.50 -26.63 4.67
C THR A 70 -0.06 -26.14 4.66
N PRO A 71 0.83 -26.58 5.57
CA PRO A 71 2.24 -26.30 5.48
C PRO A 71 2.85 -27.04 4.28
N VAL A 72 3.46 -26.32 3.36
CA VAL A 72 4.03 -26.88 2.11
C VAL A 72 5.55 -26.85 2.10
N TYR A 73 6.18 -26.00 2.96
CA TYR A 73 7.63 -25.94 3.09
C TYR A 73 8.02 -25.30 4.42
N THR A 74 9.23 -25.64 4.92
CA THR A 74 9.81 -25.04 6.11
C THR A 74 11.28 -24.72 5.85
N TYR A 75 11.64 -23.44 5.99
CA TYR A 75 13.03 -23.02 5.93
C TYR A 75 13.81 -23.54 7.13
N GLN A 76 15.06 -23.95 6.91
CA GLN A 76 15.91 -24.50 7.98
C GLN A 76 16.28 -23.49 9.05
N SER A 77 16.35 -22.21 8.69
CA SER A 77 16.61 -21.09 9.59
C SER A 77 15.95 -19.84 9.10
N THR A 78 15.68 -18.88 9.97
CA THR A 78 15.09 -17.60 9.64
C THR A 78 15.81 -16.46 10.34
N ARG A 79 15.95 -15.31 9.65
CA ARG A 79 16.44 -14.07 10.26
C ARG A 79 15.37 -13.48 11.18
N SER A 80 15.80 -12.67 12.14
CA SER A 80 14.88 -11.93 13.02
C SER A 80 13.95 -10.96 12.24
N LYS A 81 14.40 -10.46 11.09
CA LYS A 81 13.64 -9.61 10.17
C LYS A 81 13.85 -10.12 8.73
N PRO A 82 13.20 -11.22 8.36
CA PRO A 82 13.32 -11.74 7.01
C PRO A 82 12.68 -10.77 5.99
N ILE A 83 13.24 -10.75 4.80
CA ILE A 83 12.70 -10.02 3.66
C ILE A 83 12.29 -11.07 2.64
N TYR A 84 11.02 -11.08 2.29
CA TYR A 84 10.49 -11.97 1.25
C TYR A 84 10.02 -11.15 0.06
N ASP A 85 10.32 -11.63 -1.13
CA ASP A 85 9.71 -11.15 -2.38
C ASP A 85 9.39 -12.37 -3.26
N CYS A 86 8.53 -12.17 -4.25
CA CYS A 86 8.14 -13.26 -5.14
C CYS A 86 7.92 -12.77 -6.56
N ALA A 87 8.04 -13.73 -7.49
CA ALA A 87 7.69 -13.55 -8.89
C ALA A 87 6.89 -14.73 -9.39
N GLN A 88 5.85 -14.46 -10.19
CA GLN A 88 5.18 -15.49 -10.97
C GLN A 88 6.01 -15.76 -12.22
N VAL A 89 6.37 -17.01 -12.44
CA VAL A 89 7.13 -17.45 -13.61
C VAL A 89 6.45 -18.63 -14.25
N ARG A 90 6.64 -18.77 -15.57
CA ARG A 90 6.20 -19.95 -16.29
C ARG A 90 7.42 -20.74 -16.73
N ILE A 91 7.48 -22.00 -16.32
CA ILE A 91 8.53 -22.93 -16.69
C ILE A 91 7.89 -24.05 -17.52
N ASN A 92 8.25 -24.12 -18.79
CA ASN A 92 7.57 -24.97 -19.76
C ASN A 92 6.06 -24.67 -19.82
N THR A 93 5.23 -25.59 -19.34
CA THR A 93 3.77 -25.46 -19.33
C THR A 93 3.19 -25.14 -17.95
N THR A 94 4.01 -25.12 -16.91
CA THR A 94 3.59 -24.97 -15.51
C THR A 94 3.89 -23.58 -15.01
N ASP A 95 2.91 -22.97 -14.34
CA ASP A 95 3.08 -21.70 -13.62
C ASP A 95 3.66 -21.99 -12.23
N TYR A 96 4.60 -21.16 -11.80
CA TYR A 96 5.25 -21.26 -10.50
C TYR A 96 5.25 -19.91 -9.79
N LEU A 97 5.12 -19.92 -8.48
CA LEU A 97 5.47 -18.81 -7.61
C LEU A 97 6.89 -19.03 -7.12
N VAL A 98 7.83 -18.25 -7.60
CA VAL A 98 9.21 -18.24 -7.10
C VAL A 98 9.28 -17.29 -5.91
N ILE A 99 9.88 -17.74 -4.81
CA ILE A 99 10.02 -17.00 -3.56
C ILE A 99 11.50 -16.88 -3.22
N ALA A 100 11.92 -15.67 -2.86
CA ALA A 100 13.24 -15.33 -2.34
C ALA A 100 13.11 -14.80 -0.91
N ASP A 101 14.10 -15.12 -0.04
CA ASP A 101 14.12 -14.71 1.37
C ASP A 101 15.40 -13.94 1.78
N GLY A 102 16.32 -13.73 0.84
CA GLY A 102 17.60 -13.06 1.06
C GLY A 102 18.60 -13.83 1.92
N GLN A 103 18.32 -15.08 2.25
CA GLN A 103 19.18 -15.94 3.10
C GLN A 103 19.50 -17.28 2.47
N HIS A 104 18.53 -17.89 1.83
CA HIS A 104 18.64 -19.18 1.17
C HIS A 104 18.54 -19.02 -0.34
N GLY A 105 18.80 -20.10 -1.07
CA GLY A 105 18.44 -20.17 -2.49
C GLY A 105 16.93 -20.08 -2.68
N MET A 106 16.53 -19.58 -3.83
CA MET A 106 15.11 -19.43 -4.18
C MET A 106 14.38 -20.78 -4.18
N ILE A 107 13.10 -20.75 -3.80
CA ILE A 107 12.18 -21.89 -3.90
C ILE A 107 11.06 -21.59 -4.89
N LYS A 108 10.44 -22.61 -5.45
CA LYS A 108 9.29 -22.51 -6.37
C LYS A 108 8.13 -23.37 -5.90
N PHE A 109 6.93 -22.82 -5.95
CA PHE A 109 5.67 -23.45 -5.58
C PHE A 109 4.79 -23.61 -6.84
N ASP A 110 4.28 -24.82 -7.09
CA ASP A 110 3.47 -25.18 -8.26
C ASP A 110 1.96 -25.21 -8.00
N GLY A 111 1.55 -24.86 -6.78
CA GLY A 111 0.16 -24.95 -6.30
C GLY A 111 -0.09 -26.16 -5.41
N SER A 112 0.80 -27.12 -5.36
CA SER A 112 0.71 -28.35 -4.53
C SER A 112 1.96 -28.60 -3.70
N SER A 113 3.13 -28.38 -4.28
CA SER A 113 4.43 -28.70 -3.69
C SER A 113 5.43 -27.58 -3.87
N VAL A 114 6.41 -27.54 -2.97
CA VAL A 114 7.54 -26.61 -3.05
C VAL A 114 8.83 -27.38 -3.34
N THR A 115 9.57 -26.91 -4.32
CA THR A 115 10.88 -27.44 -4.67
C THR A 115 11.92 -26.34 -4.74
N GLN A 116 13.21 -26.70 -4.74
CA GLN A 116 14.29 -25.76 -4.98
C GLN A 116 14.15 -25.17 -6.39
N PHE A 117 14.31 -23.84 -6.53
CA PHE A 117 14.39 -23.19 -7.83
C PHE A 117 15.81 -23.30 -8.37
N GLY A 118 15.97 -23.76 -9.61
CA GLY A 118 17.28 -23.82 -10.28
C GLY A 118 18.25 -24.85 -9.71
N SER A 119 17.75 -26.00 -9.30
CA SER A 119 18.56 -27.14 -8.85
C SER A 119 19.45 -27.76 -9.93
N GLU A 120 19.24 -27.39 -11.18
CA GLU A 120 20.01 -27.88 -12.32
C GLU A 120 20.96 -26.80 -12.84
N GLU A 121 22.24 -27.06 -12.82
CA GLU A 121 23.36 -26.33 -13.44
C GLU A 121 23.36 -24.79 -13.31
N ASN A 122 24.29 -24.25 -12.54
CA ASN A 122 24.69 -22.85 -12.49
C ASN A 122 23.62 -21.83 -12.01
N ALA A 123 22.53 -22.27 -11.48
CA ALA A 123 21.54 -21.34 -11.01
C ALA A 123 21.50 -21.37 -9.51
N SER A 124 21.50 -20.27 -8.88
CA SER A 124 20.41 -20.05 -7.98
C SER A 124 20.55 -20.48 -6.53
N ASN A 125 21.65 -20.95 -6.05
CA ASN A 125 21.97 -20.92 -4.62
C ASN A 125 22.34 -19.50 -4.19
N ILE A 126 22.02 -18.48 -5.01
CA ILE A 126 22.29 -17.09 -4.71
C ILE A 126 21.20 -16.60 -3.75
N PRO A 127 21.54 -16.13 -2.54
CA PRO A 127 20.59 -15.68 -1.53
C PRO A 127 20.07 -14.27 -1.85
N VAL A 128 19.24 -14.15 -2.88
CA VAL A 128 18.65 -12.88 -3.31
C VAL A 128 17.40 -12.52 -2.51
N SER A 129 17.11 -11.23 -2.42
CA SER A 129 15.96 -10.70 -1.68
C SER A 129 14.83 -10.18 -2.58
N PHE A 130 15.11 -9.83 -3.83
CA PHE A 130 14.16 -9.13 -4.70
C PHE A 130 14.08 -9.79 -6.06
N LEU A 131 12.86 -9.93 -6.58
CA LEU A 131 12.57 -10.62 -7.83
C LEU A 131 11.66 -9.76 -8.71
N THR A 132 11.91 -9.81 -10.03
CA THR A 132 10.97 -9.24 -11.00
C THR A 132 11.15 -9.88 -12.38
N MET A 133 10.06 -10.07 -13.10
CA MET A 133 10.10 -10.47 -14.51
C MET A 133 10.27 -9.23 -15.39
N TYR A 134 11.24 -9.28 -16.29
CA TYR A 134 11.43 -8.24 -17.30
C TYR A 134 11.85 -8.86 -18.62
N ARG A 135 11.12 -8.57 -19.70
CA ARG A 135 11.38 -9.08 -21.07
C ARG A 135 11.64 -10.58 -21.15
N GLY A 136 10.81 -11.36 -20.43
CA GLY A 136 10.89 -12.83 -20.44
C GLY A 136 11.98 -13.42 -19.54
N ARG A 137 12.80 -12.62 -18.88
CA ARG A 137 13.84 -13.09 -17.95
C ARG A 137 13.42 -12.82 -16.50
N LEU A 138 13.84 -13.67 -15.60
CA LEU A 138 13.78 -13.38 -14.17
C LEU A 138 15.02 -12.57 -13.77
N PHE A 139 14.80 -11.39 -13.23
CA PHE A 139 15.84 -10.57 -12.62
C PHE A 139 15.78 -10.70 -11.11
N ALA A 140 16.95 -10.73 -10.47
CA ALA A 140 17.09 -10.88 -9.04
C ALA A 140 18.18 -9.97 -8.48
N ALA A 141 17.98 -9.48 -7.25
CA ALA A 141 18.93 -8.61 -6.57
C ALA A 141 18.83 -8.76 -5.04
N GLY A 142 19.68 -8.02 -4.31
CA GLY A 142 19.69 -8.04 -2.86
C GLY A 142 20.47 -9.20 -2.27
N ASP A 143 21.48 -9.68 -2.98
CA ASP A 143 22.53 -10.56 -2.46
C ASP A 143 23.43 -9.75 -1.50
N ALA A 144 23.51 -10.17 -0.24
CA ALA A 144 24.31 -9.47 0.77
C ALA A 144 25.82 -9.52 0.49
N ALA A 145 26.29 -10.54 -0.22
CA ALA A 145 27.69 -10.66 -0.61
C ALA A 145 28.04 -9.75 -1.81
N ASN A 146 27.07 -9.46 -2.66
CA ASN A 146 27.22 -8.62 -3.84
C ASN A 146 26.06 -7.61 -3.92
N PRO A 147 26.04 -6.59 -3.06
CA PRO A 147 24.88 -5.71 -2.87
C PRO A 147 24.56 -4.83 -4.10
N ASP A 148 25.53 -4.66 -5.00
CA ASP A 148 25.41 -3.86 -6.22
C ASP A 148 25.03 -4.69 -7.45
N ARG A 149 24.90 -6.02 -7.33
CA ARG A 149 24.61 -6.90 -8.46
C ARG A 149 23.13 -7.03 -8.73
N LEU A 150 22.82 -6.89 -10.00
CA LEU A 150 21.56 -7.28 -10.60
C LEU A 150 21.78 -8.53 -11.44
N TYR A 151 21.28 -9.65 -10.98
CA TYR A 151 21.34 -10.92 -11.69
C TYR A 151 20.19 -11.04 -12.68
N TYR A 152 20.40 -11.80 -13.77
CA TYR A 152 19.36 -12.12 -14.74
C TYR A 152 19.48 -13.56 -15.25
N SER A 153 18.34 -14.21 -15.42
CA SER A 153 18.26 -15.56 -15.94
C SER A 153 18.56 -15.63 -17.43
N VAL A 154 18.80 -16.83 -17.94
CA VAL A 154 18.75 -17.13 -19.38
C VAL A 154 17.39 -16.69 -19.94
N LEU A 155 17.34 -16.31 -21.23
CA LEU A 155 16.08 -16.13 -21.94
C LEU A 155 15.50 -17.53 -22.27
N PRO A 156 14.30 -17.88 -21.81
CA PRO A 156 13.67 -19.16 -22.06
C PRO A 156 13.50 -19.47 -23.55
N GLY A 157 13.58 -20.73 -23.90
CA GLY A 157 13.38 -21.24 -25.24
C GLY A 157 14.42 -22.29 -25.63
N SER A 158 14.09 -23.17 -26.57
CA SER A 158 14.98 -24.25 -27.02
C SER A 158 15.53 -25.13 -25.90
N GLY A 159 14.66 -25.56 -24.98
CA GLY A 159 15.03 -26.37 -23.80
C GLY A 159 15.59 -25.61 -22.61
N ARG A 160 15.72 -24.30 -22.72
CA ARG A 160 16.17 -23.43 -21.60
C ARG A 160 14.98 -22.85 -20.79
N THR A 161 15.21 -22.68 -19.52
CA THR A 161 14.22 -22.08 -18.59
C THR A 161 14.83 -20.92 -17.79
N VAL A 162 14.01 -20.14 -17.11
CA VAL A 162 14.45 -19.07 -16.21
C VAL A 162 15.23 -19.57 -14.99
N GLU A 163 15.38 -20.87 -14.82
CA GLU A 163 16.15 -21.47 -13.74
C GLU A 163 17.66 -21.49 -14.03
N GLN A 164 18.06 -21.25 -15.27
CA GLN A 164 19.46 -21.24 -15.71
C GLN A 164 20.00 -19.79 -15.65
N TRP A 165 21.20 -19.60 -15.11
CA TRP A 165 21.78 -18.28 -14.84
C TRP A 165 23.24 -18.14 -15.30
N GLY A 166 23.67 -18.95 -16.23
CA GLY A 166 25.03 -18.98 -16.72
C GLY A 166 25.16 -18.60 -18.20
N ALA A 167 26.40 -18.67 -18.69
CA ALA A 167 26.73 -18.45 -20.10
C ALA A 167 26.10 -19.50 -20.98
N VAL A 168 25.76 -19.13 -22.23
CA VAL A 168 25.31 -20.00 -23.27
C VAL A 168 26.27 -19.88 -24.45
N GLU A 169 27.29 -20.75 -24.55
CA GLU A 169 28.40 -20.65 -25.52
C GLU A 169 27.96 -20.44 -26.95
N ALA A 170 26.89 -21.14 -27.37
CA ALA A 170 26.39 -21.08 -28.76
C ALA A 170 25.46 -19.86 -29.01
N SER A 171 25.07 -19.11 -27.99
CA SER A 171 24.08 -18.03 -28.10
C SER A 171 24.21 -16.98 -26.98
N PRO A 172 25.18 -16.10 -27.03
CA PRO A 172 25.40 -15.08 -25.99
C PRO A 172 24.18 -14.14 -25.81
N ALA A 173 23.34 -13.98 -26.82
CA ALA A 173 22.14 -13.17 -26.73
C ALA A 173 21.10 -13.67 -25.73
N VAL A 174 21.12 -14.96 -25.39
CA VAL A 174 20.15 -15.61 -24.49
C VAL A 174 20.76 -16.02 -23.15
N GLU A 175 22.06 -15.82 -22.93
CA GLU A 175 22.75 -16.17 -21.68
C GLU A 175 22.21 -15.47 -20.45
N GLY A 176 22.40 -16.08 -19.28
CA GLY A 176 22.22 -15.49 -17.97
C GLY A 176 23.51 -14.86 -17.46
N GLY A 177 23.41 -14.09 -16.39
CA GLY A 177 24.58 -13.43 -15.80
C GLY A 177 24.20 -12.34 -14.78
N HIS A 178 25.04 -11.33 -14.70
CA HIS A 178 24.79 -10.16 -13.83
C HIS A 178 25.29 -8.86 -14.46
N VAL A 179 24.75 -7.75 -13.96
CA VAL A 179 25.21 -6.38 -14.24
C VAL A 179 25.48 -5.67 -12.91
N GLU A 180 26.60 -4.95 -12.82
CA GLU A 180 26.90 -4.10 -11.68
C GLU A 180 26.15 -2.77 -11.79
N ILE A 181 25.46 -2.39 -10.74
CA ILE A 181 24.62 -1.17 -10.71
C ILE A 181 25.34 -0.07 -9.92
N GLY A 182 25.86 0.93 -10.64
CA GLY A 182 26.61 2.03 -10.07
C GLY A 182 28.05 1.65 -9.70
N ALA A 183 28.69 2.46 -8.84
CA ALA A 183 30.05 2.18 -8.38
C ALA A 183 30.07 1.01 -7.39
N LEU A 184 31.12 0.19 -7.48
CA LEU A 184 31.36 -0.92 -6.54
C LEU A 184 31.47 -0.41 -5.10
N GLY A 185 30.85 -1.11 -4.16
CA GLY A 185 30.84 -0.75 -2.74
C GLY A 185 29.90 0.41 -2.39
N GLY A 186 28.98 0.75 -3.29
CA GLY A 186 27.95 1.75 -3.04
C GLY A 186 26.80 1.25 -2.19
N ASP A 187 25.72 2.03 -2.16
CA ASP A 187 24.46 1.66 -1.48
C ASP A 187 23.88 0.36 -2.05
N PRO A 188 23.36 -0.55 -1.21
CA PRO A 188 22.75 -1.79 -1.68
C PRO A 188 21.49 -1.54 -2.51
N ILE A 189 21.20 -2.46 -3.42
CA ILE A 189 19.90 -2.52 -4.10
C ILE A 189 18.83 -2.89 -3.07
N VAL A 190 17.73 -2.15 -3.05
CA VAL A 190 16.62 -2.33 -2.09
C VAL A 190 15.29 -2.66 -2.75
N ALA A 191 15.16 -2.47 -4.07
CA ALA A 191 14.00 -2.90 -4.84
C ALA A 191 14.33 -2.93 -6.34
N VAL A 192 13.67 -3.81 -7.08
CA VAL A 192 13.68 -3.86 -8.54
C VAL A 192 12.26 -4.03 -9.06
N ARG A 193 11.87 -3.26 -10.07
CA ARG A 193 10.53 -3.37 -10.69
C ARG A 193 10.60 -3.05 -12.19
N ALA A 194 9.94 -3.90 -12.96
CA ALA A 194 9.78 -3.65 -14.40
C ALA A 194 8.71 -2.58 -14.63
N LEU A 195 8.99 -1.65 -15.55
CA LEU A 195 8.07 -0.63 -16.00
C LEU A 195 8.18 -0.52 -17.53
N SER A 196 7.14 -0.95 -18.25
CA SER A 196 7.11 -0.92 -19.72
C SER A 196 8.39 -1.48 -20.35
N ASN A 197 9.22 -0.65 -20.94
CA ASN A 197 10.44 -1.01 -21.65
C ASN A 197 11.72 -0.82 -20.82
N GLN A 198 11.63 -0.57 -19.54
CA GLN A 198 12.75 -0.36 -18.63
C GLN A 198 12.60 -1.13 -17.33
N LEU A 199 13.72 -1.44 -16.70
CA LEU A 199 13.79 -2.02 -15.37
C LEU A 199 14.31 -0.96 -14.41
N LEU A 200 13.53 -0.63 -13.39
CA LEU A 200 13.92 0.33 -12.36
C LEU A 200 14.60 -0.40 -11.20
N ILE A 201 15.74 0.12 -10.80
CA ILE A 201 16.58 -0.42 -9.73
C ILE A 201 16.74 0.67 -8.67
N PHE A 202 16.14 0.45 -7.51
CA PHE A 202 16.25 1.32 -6.36
C PHE A 202 17.43 0.86 -5.51
N LYS A 203 18.37 1.75 -5.28
CA LYS A 203 19.36 1.65 -4.22
C LYS A 203 18.87 2.45 -3.01
N LYS A 204 19.58 2.39 -1.90
CA LYS A 204 19.16 3.08 -0.68
C LYS A 204 18.92 4.57 -0.88
N ASN A 205 19.78 5.26 -1.66
CA ASN A 205 19.74 6.70 -1.86
C ASN A 205 19.71 7.12 -3.34
N SER A 206 19.59 6.19 -4.27
CA SER A 206 19.63 6.48 -5.70
C SER A 206 18.73 5.57 -6.52
N LEU A 207 18.35 6.04 -7.69
CA LEU A 207 17.52 5.33 -8.65
C LEU A 207 18.27 5.16 -9.96
N TYR A 208 18.26 3.95 -10.46
CA TYR A 208 18.81 3.58 -11.75
C TYR A 208 17.73 2.98 -12.63
N ARG A 209 17.96 3.00 -13.94
CA ARG A 209 17.16 2.28 -14.93
C ARG A 209 18.06 1.46 -15.84
N LEU A 210 17.58 0.29 -16.22
CA LEU A 210 18.22 -0.57 -17.20
C LEU A 210 17.32 -0.68 -18.42
N PHE A 211 17.92 -0.51 -19.60
CA PHE A 211 17.30 -0.75 -20.89
C PHE A 211 18.00 -1.91 -21.59
N GLY A 212 17.41 -2.37 -22.67
CA GLY A 212 17.95 -3.42 -23.50
C GLY A 212 17.09 -4.68 -23.45
N ASP A 213 17.27 -5.54 -24.42
CA ASP A 213 16.56 -6.81 -24.59
C ASP A 213 17.48 -8.03 -24.46
N ARG A 214 18.79 -7.81 -24.49
CA ARG A 214 19.82 -8.86 -24.39
C ARG A 214 21.05 -8.35 -23.62
N PRO A 215 21.86 -9.25 -23.04
CA PRO A 215 23.03 -8.86 -22.25
C PRO A 215 23.99 -7.90 -22.94
N SER A 216 24.23 -8.11 -24.25
CA SER A 216 25.15 -7.28 -25.03
C SER A 216 24.71 -5.83 -25.26
N ASN A 217 23.43 -5.51 -25.04
CA ASN A 217 22.89 -4.15 -25.20
C ASN A 217 22.24 -3.62 -23.90
N TYR A 218 22.48 -4.23 -22.76
CA TYR A 218 22.05 -3.67 -21.51
C TYR A 218 22.79 -2.34 -21.24
N THR A 219 22.02 -1.29 -21.03
CA THR A 219 22.51 0.03 -20.66
C THR A 219 21.91 0.42 -19.35
N VAL A 220 22.78 0.74 -18.39
CA VAL A 220 22.38 1.20 -17.05
C VAL A 220 22.59 2.71 -16.97
N GLU A 221 21.55 3.44 -16.63
CA GLU A 221 21.59 4.88 -16.46
C GLU A 221 21.19 5.26 -15.03
N HIS A 222 21.95 6.18 -14.45
CA HIS A 222 21.58 6.83 -13.20
C HIS A 222 20.51 7.89 -13.47
N ILE A 223 19.40 7.82 -12.76
CA ILE A 223 18.37 8.86 -12.80
C ILE A 223 18.81 9.92 -11.80
N ASP A 224 19.18 11.10 -12.31
CA ASP A 224 19.66 12.23 -11.51
C ASP A 224 18.52 12.83 -10.69
N THR A 225 18.21 12.16 -9.58
CA THR A 225 17.21 12.60 -8.59
C THR A 225 17.63 12.13 -7.21
N GLU A 226 17.64 13.06 -6.26
CA GLU A 226 17.70 12.69 -4.84
C GLU A 226 16.33 12.14 -4.43
N ILE A 227 16.17 10.82 -4.43
CA ILE A 227 14.96 10.18 -3.95
C ILE A 227 15.12 9.75 -2.50
N PRO A 228 14.09 9.93 -1.67
CA PRO A 228 14.09 9.37 -0.33
C PRO A 228 14.05 7.85 -0.38
N GLN A 229 14.63 7.23 0.65
CA GLN A 229 14.65 5.77 0.78
C GLN A 229 13.25 5.15 0.68
N THR A 230 13.16 4.08 -0.10
CA THR A 230 12.00 3.20 -0.23
C THR A 230 12.36 1.75 0.13
N ASN A 231 11.42 0.83 0.00
CA ASN A 231 11.64 -0.62 0.10
C ASN A 231 10.87 -1.36 -1.00
N HIS A 232 11.20 -2.63 -1.23
CA HIS A 232 10.61 -3.45 -2.30
C HIS A 232 9.09 -3.60 -2.22
N ALA A 233 8.51 -3.68 -1.03
CA ALA A 233 7.07 -3.84 -0.82
C ALA A 233 6.30 -2.52 -1.01
N ALA A 234 7.01 -1.37 -1.00
CA ALA A 234 6.45 -0.04 -1.17
C ALA A 234 6.59 0.50 -2.60
N VAL A 235 6.70 -0.37 -3.59
CA VAL A 235 6.82 -0.01 -5.02
C VAL A 235 5.76 -0.75 -5.82
N ALA A 236 4.95 -0.02 -6.60
CA ALA A 236 3.91 -0.58 -7.45
C ALA A 236 3.80 0.14 -8.79
N VAL A 237 3.39 -0.58 -9.82
CA VAL A 237 3.22 -0.07 -11.18
C VAL A 237 1.73 0.12 -11.49
N TYR A 238 1.40 1.21 -12.15
CA TYR A 238 0.08 1.52 -12.68
C TYR A 238 0.20 2.14 -14.08
N GLY A 239 -0.16 1.37 -15.10
CA GLY A 239 0.07 1.77 -16.49
C GLY A 239 1.56 2.01 -16.76
N ASP A 240 1.87 3.17 -17.29
CA ASP A 240 3.25 3.61 -17.59
C ASP A 240 3.90 4.40 -16.44
N MET A 241 3.32 4.35 -15.26
CA MET A 241 3.81 5.03 -14.08
C MET A 241 4.17 4.01 -12.98
N LEU A 242 5.20 4.36 -12.21
CA LEU A 242 5.57 3.60 -11.02
C LEU A 242 5.42 4.51 -9.80
N TYR A 243 4.70 4.02 -8.79
CA TYR A 243 4.52 4.69 -7.51
C TYR A 243 5.38 4.03 -6.44
N PHE A 244 5.98 4.83 -5.58
CA PHE A 244 6.78 4.33 -4.46
C PHE A 244 6.60 5.16 -3.19
N GLY A 245 6.48 4.46 -2.08
CA GLY A 245 6.30 5.05 -0.74
C GLY A 245 7.63 5.31 -0.07
N THR A 246 7.74 6.46 0.60
CA THR A 246 8.94 6.88 1.33
C THR A 246 8.52 7.50 2.66
N GLN A 247 9.46 7.76 3.56
CA GLN A 247 9.20 8.53 4.79
C GLN A 247 8.73 9.98 4.52
N ASN A 248 8.94 10.48 3.30
CA ASN A 248 8.51 11.82 2.89
C ASN A 248 7.15 11.83 2.16
N GLY A 249 6.47 10.70 2.11
CA GLY A 249 5.20 10.51 1.41
C GLY A 249 5.31 9.66 0.15
N LEU A 250 4.32 9.79 -0.71
CA LEU A 250 4.24 9.05 -1.95
C LEU A 250 4.94 9.82 -3.08
N TYR A 251 5.70 9.09 -3.87
CA TYR A 251 6.39 9.55 -5.07
C TYR A 251 5.90 8.76 -6.28
N TYR A 252 6.07 9.32 -7.47
CA TYR A 252 5.86 8.62 -8.71
C TYR A 252 7.02 8.84 -9.67
N TYR A 253 7.24 7.86 -10.55
CA TYR A 253 8.15 7.93 -11.68
C TYR A 253 7.34 7.80 -12.98
N ASN A 254 7.54 8.72 -13.91
CA ASN A 254 6.76 8.85 -15.14
C ASN A 254 7.47 8.32 -16.40
N GLY A 255 8.48 7.47 -16.23
CA GLY A 255 9.32 6.98 -17.32
C GLY A 255 10.59 7.82 -17.54
N VAL A 256 10.68 9.03 -17.00
CA VAL A 256 11.81 9.95 -17.15
C VAL A 256 12.35 10.44 -15.82
N THR A 257 11.49 10.97 -14.96
CA THR A 257 11.87 11.58 -13.68
C THR A 257 10.99 11.08 -12.52
N ALA A 258 11.59 11.01 -11.33
CA ALA A 258 10.85 10.77 -10.09
C ALA A 258 10.43 12.10 -9.45
N ARG A 259 9.18 12.17 -8.96
CA ARG A 259 8.62 13.38 -8.33
C ARG A 259 7.70 13.02 -7.17
N PRO A 260 7.60 13.88 -6.14
CA PRO A 260 6.59 13.70 -5.10
C PRO A 260 5.18 13.90 -5.66
N CYS A 261 4.21 13.13 -5.18
CA CYS A 261 2.80 13.36 -5.45
C CYS A 261 2.39 14.68 -4.79
N ALA A 262 2.11 15.70 -5.61
CA ALA A 262 1.87 17.07 -5.14
C ALA A 262 0.68 17.16 -4.19
N ASP A 263 -0.35 16.35 -4.45
CA ASP A 263 -1.59 16.28 -3.67
C ASP A 263 -1.36 15.74 -2.24
N MET A 264 -0.22 15.06 -2.03
CA MET A 264 0.16 14.43 -0.77
C MET A 264 1.08 15.29 0.12
N ARG A 265 1.29 16.57 -0.23
CA ARG A 265 2.19 17.46 0.56
C ARG A 265 1.76 17.62 2.02
N CYS A 266 0.46 17.63 2.28
CA CYS A 266 -0.08 17.73 3.64
C CYS A 266 0.26 16.52 4.51
N ILE A 267 0.56 15.36 3.90
CA ILE A 267 0.90 14.11 4.60
C ILE A 267 2.38 14.09 5.01
N LYS A 268 3.26 14.87 4.37
CA LYS A 268 4.69 14.84 4.64
C LYS A 268 5.02 14.99 6.13
N ALA A 269 4.45 16.01 6.77
CA ALA A 269 4.65 16.22 8.21
C ALA A 269 4.07 15.09 9.07
N TYR A 270 2.96 14.52 8.63
CA TYR A 270 2.31 13.39 9.29
C TYR A 270 3.15 12.11 9.17
N MET A 271 3.82 11.91 8.05
CA MET A 271 4.67 10.75 7.79
C MET A 271 6.12 10.87 8.30
N ALA A 272 6.54 12.03 8.80
CA ALA A 272 7.92 12.26 9.23
C ALA A 272 8.43 11.27 10.30
N THR A 273 7.52 10.58 11.00
CA THR A 273 7.84 9.53 11.98
C THR A 273 7.49 8.12 11.50
N ALA A 274 7.17 7.94 10.21
CA ALA A 274 6.84 6.64 9.67
C ALA A 274 8.08 5.75 9.48
N GLU A 275 7.93 4.47 9.73
CA GLU A 275 8.98 3.46 9.51
C GLU A 275 8.96 3.00 8.05
N VAL A 276 9.98 3.33 7.26
CA VAL A 276 10.07 2.97 5.83
C VAL A 276 10.07 1.46 5.60
N SER A 277 10.72 0.69 6.47
CA SER A 277 10.79 -0.77 6.36
C SER A 277 9.42 -1.46 6.44
N GLY A 278 8.44 -0.80 7.08
CA GLY A 278 7.06 -1.29 7.18
C GLY A 278 6.12 -0.77 6.08
N CYS A 279 6.61 0.09 5.17
CA CYS A 279 5.77 0.63 4.10
C CYS A 279 5.42 -0.45 3.07
N ARG A 280 4.17 -0.42 2.58
CA ARG A 280 3.69 -1.30 1.51
C ARG A 280 2.77 -0.52 0.58
N ILE A 281 2.81 -0.86 -0.71
CA ILE A 281 1.89 -0.32 -1.70
C ILE A 281 1.26 -1.47 -2.49
N LYS A 282 -0.05 -1.40 -2.67
CA LYS A 282 -0.78 -2.18 -3.68
C LYS A 282 -1.72 -1.25 -4.44
N ILE A 283 -1.95 -1.56 -5.70
CA ILE A 283 -2.89 -0.84 -6.55
C ILE A 283 -3.96 -1.81 -7.01
N VAL A 284 -5.21 -1.41 -6.82
CA VAL A 284 -6.39 -2.18 -7.24
C VAL A 284 -7.24 -1.24 -8.09
N ARG A 285 -7.38 -1.54 -9.38
CA ARG A 285 -8.00 -0.62 -10.36
C ARG A 285 -7.30 0.75 -10.27
N ASP A 286 -8.07 1.81 -9.99
CA ASP A 286 -7.59 3.19 -9.93
C ASP A 286 -7.31 3.66 -8.51
N ARG A 287 -7.21 2.74 -7.54
CA ARG A 287 -6.94 3.06 -6.14
C ARG A 287 -5.62 2.48 -5.69
N LEU A 288 -4.77 3.34 -5.16
CA LEU A 288 -3.51 3.00 -4.53
C LEU A 288 -3.71 2.95 -3.02
N TYR A 289 -3.30 1.87 -2.42
CA TYR A 289 -3.30 1.65 -0.98
C TYR A 289 -1.86 1.67 -0.49
N PHE A 290 -1.52 2.72 0.24
CA PHE A 290 -0.19 2.91 0.82
C PHE A 290 -0.28 2.77 2.33
N THR A 291 0.35 1.74 2.88
CA THR A 291 0.40 1.50 4.33
C THR A 291 1.76 1.85 4.90
N PHE A 292 1.75 2.29 6.14
CA PHE A 292 2.95 2.59 6.91
C PHE A 292 2.67 2.47 8.40
N ARG A 293 3.72 2.24 9.18
CA ARG A 293 3.62 2.17 10.63
C ARG A 293 4.11 3.46 11.25
N ARG A 294 3.31 4.01 12.17
CA ARG A 294 3.63 5.22 12.90
C ARG A 294 3.24 5.09 14.36
N SER A 295 4.18 5.36 15.28
CA SER A 295 3.92 5.27 16.74
C SER A 295 3.25 3.95 17.14
N ALA A 296 3.75 2.83 16.61
CA ALA A 296 3.25 1.48 16.81
C ALA A 296 1.81 1.22 16.32
N ARG A 297 1.26 2.09 15.45
CA ARG A 297 -0.06 1.92 14.82
C ARG A 297 0.08 1.85 13.31
N ASP A 298 -0.70 0.98 12.71
CA ASP A 298 -0.77 0.88 11.26
C ASP A 298 -1.74 1.94 10.72
N GLU A 299 -1.30 2.61 9.68
CA GLU A 299 -2.03 3.66 8.98
C GLU A 299 -2.04 3.32 7.50
N MET A 300 -3.12 3.66 6.82
CA MET A 300 -3.23 3.48 5.38
C MET A 300 -3.71 4.77 4.73
N ILE A 301 -3.11 5.11 3.61
CA ILE A 301 -3.61 6.11 2.69
C ILE A 301 -4.26 5.38 1.52
N GLU A 302 -5.53 5.64 1.32
CA GLU A 302 -6.28 5.24 0.13
C GLU A 302 -6.26 6.43 -0.83
N TYR A 303 -5.54 6.32 -1.95
CA TYR A 303 -5.35 7.38 -2.93
C TYR A 303 -6.04 7.02 -4.25
N ASP A 304 -6.97 7.85 -4.67
CA ASP A 304 -7.64 7.76 -5.96
C ASP A 304 -6.74 8.38 -7.04
N LEU A 305 -6.25 7.56 -7.95
CA LEU A 305 -5.29 7.94 -8.99
C LEU A 305 -5.91 8.80 -10.09
N LEU A 306 -7.23 8.70 -10.31
CA LEU A 306 -7.96 9.49 -11.30
C LEU A 306 -8.35 10.85 -10.73
N GLU A 307 -9.00 10.85 -9.57
CA GLU A 307 -9.51 12.05 -8.91
C GLU A 307 -8.42 12.82 -8.14
N ARG A 308 -7.25 12.20 -7.96
CA ARG A 308 -6.08 12.75 -7.24
C ARG A 308 -6.41 13.23 -5.83
N ARG A 309 -7.26 12.48 -5.14
CA ARG A 309 -7.64 12.72 -3.76
C ARG A 309 -7.32 11.50 -2.90
N TYR A 310 -7.13 11.72 -1.62
CA TYR A 310 -6.80 10.65 -0.70
C TYR A 310 -7.61 10.73 0.59
N MET A 311 -7.79 9.59 1.20
CA MET A 311 -8.38 9.41 2.52
C MET A 311 -7.44 8.59 3.40
N ARG A 312 -7.42 8.92 4.68
CA ARG A 312 -6.68 8.17 5.69
C ARG A 312 -7.58 7.09 6.29
N ARG A 313 -7.03 5.89 6.43
CA ARG A 313 -7.67 4.75 7.09
C ARG A 313 -6.81 4.32 8.27
N ASN A 314 -7.43 4.06 9.41
CA ASN A 314 -6.74 3.61 10.62
C ASN A 314 -7.69 2.84 11.55
N GLY A 315 -7.17 2.38 12.71
CA GLY A 315 -7.94 1.65 13.71
C GLY A 315 -7.97 0.14 13.47
N PHE A 316 -7.15 -0.36 12.55
CA PHE A 316 -6.95 -1.80 12.33
C PHE A 316 -5.45 -2.09 12.16
N GLU A 317 -5.09 -3.34 12.29
CA GLU A 317 -3.73 -3.83 12.10
C GLU A 317 -3.59 -4.49 10.73
N LEU A 318 -2.45 -4.24 10.06
CA LEU A 318 -2.16 -4.78 8.75
C LEU A 318 -0.68 -5.16 8.66
N ILE A 319 -0.38 -6.42 8.37
CA ILE A 319 1.00 -6.89 8.20
C ILE A 319 1.40 -6.87 6.73
N ASP A 320 0.59 -7.44 5.85
CA ASP A 320 0.89 -7.50 4.42
C ASP A 320 -0.39 -7.54 3.58
N MET A 321 -0.25 -7.26 2.28
CA MET A 321 -1.36 -7.13 1.32
C MET A 321 -1.10 -7.89 0.04
N ALA A 322 -2.18 -8.42 -0.55
CA ALA A 322 -2.17 -9.00 -1.89
C ALA A 322 -3.38 -8.51 -2.71
N VAL A 323 -3.26 -8.55 -4.03
CA VAL A 323 -4.34 -8.17 -4.94
C VAL A 323 -4.91 -9.41 -5.60
N SER A 324 -6.21 -9.62 -5.47
CA SER A 324 -6.97 -10.71 -6.10
C SER A 324 -7.99 -10.10 -7.07
N GLY A 325 -7.68 -10.14 -8.36
CA GLY A 325 -8.51 -9.49 -9.37
C GLY A 325 -8.73 -8.01 -9.07
N SER A 326 -9.96 -7.62 -8.77
CA SER A 326 -10.33 -6.25 -8.39
C SER A 326 -10.50 -6.03 -6.89
N ARG A 327 -9.92 -6.90 -6.07
CA ARG A 327 -10.08 -6.91 -4.60
C ARG A 327 -8.71 -6.78 -3.92
N LEU A 328 -8.68 -5.99 -2.85
CA LEU A 328 -7.53 -5.94 -1.94
C LEU A 328 -7.73 -6.95 -0.82
N LEU A 329 -6.78 -7.83 -0.66
CA LEU A 329 -6.68 -8.76 0.47
C LEU A 329 -5.56 -8.31 1.40
N PHE A 330 -5.70 -8.58 2.68
CA PHE A 330 -4.63 -8.33 3.64
C PHE A 330 -4.65 -9.37 4.77
N ILE A 331 -3.55 -9.45 5.50
CA ILE A 331 -3.40 -10.31 6.68
C ILE A 331 -2.93 -9.49 7.87
N ASN A 332 -3.39 -9.84 9.08
CA ASN A 332 -3.02 -9.20 10.33
C ASN A 332 -2.39 -10.18 11.34
N SER A 333 -2.08 -9.72 12.55
CA SER A 333 -1.51 -10.55 13.62
C SER A 333 -2.47 -11.59 14.16
N LYS A 334 -3.79 -11.41 13.99
CA LYS A 334 -4.80 -12.43 14.32
C LYS A 334 -4.76 -13.62 13.35
N ARG A 335 -3.90 -13.53 12.30
CA ARG A 335 -3.60 -14.59 11.33
C ARG A 335 -4.76 -14.93 10.37
N PHE A 336 -5.77 -14.06 10.26
CA PHE A 336 -6.84 -14.18 9.27
C PHE A 336 -6.52 -13.37 8.02
N VAL A 337 -6.94 -13.88 6.88
CA VAL A 337 -6.96 -13.13 5.63
C VAL A 337 -8.30 -12.42 5.48
N TYR A 338 -8.25 -11.14 5.19
CA TYR A 338 -9.40 -10.27 5.09
C TYR A 338 -9.61 -9.74 3.67
N LEU A 339 -10.86 -9.52 3.33
CA LEU A 339 -11.29 -8.76 2.16
C LEU A 339 -11.53 -7.32 2.58
N PHE A 340 -10.71 -6.39 2.08
CA PHE A 340 -10.78 -4.97 2.37
C PHE A 340 -11.92 -4.29 1.60
N ASN A 341 -12.44 -3.18 2.13
CA ASN A 341 -13.61 -2.46 1.61
C ASN A 341 -14.86 -3.36 1.49
N ASN A 342 -15.08 -4.23 2.45
CA ASN A 342 -16.22 -5.11 2.59
C ASN A 342 -16.77 -5.08 4.02
N GLY A 343 -18.08 -5.01 4.17
CA GLY A 343 -18.71 -4.89 5.50
C GLY A 343 -18.75 -3.46 6.04
N MET A 344 -19.39 -3.30 7.20
CA MET A 344 -19.64 -2.01 7.85
C MET A 344 -18.83 -1.82 9.13
N ASP A 345 -17.98 -2.76 9.47
CA ASP A 345 -17.12 -2.80 10.64
C ASP A 345 -15.75 -3.41 10.30
N TYR A 346 -14.89 -3.54 11.29
CA TYR A 346 -13.58 -4.16 11.20
C TYR A 346 -13.60 -5.57 11.84
N ASP A 347 -14.28 -6.53 11.18
CA ASP A 347 -14.46 -7.89 11.69
C ASP A 347 -15.10 -7.89 13.10
N GLY A 348 -16.21 -7.15 13.26
CA GLY A 348 -16.94 -6.98 14.50
C GLY A 348 -16.50 -5.78 15.36
N GLU A 349 -15.38 -5.12 15.03
CA GLU A 349 -14.93 -3.92 15.73
C GLU A 349 -15.46 -2.65 15.05
N PRO A 350 -15.88 -1.63 15.82
CA PRO A 350 -16.49 -0.43 15.27
C PRO A 350 -15.50 0.44 14.48
N ILE A 351 -15.91 0.96 13.33
CA ILE A 351 -15.15 1.96 12.58
C ILE A 351 -15.33 3.33 13.23
N ASN A 352 -14.27 3.92 13.73
CA ASN A 352 -14.27 5.29 14.21
C ASN A 352 -13.93 6.25 13.08
N ALA A 353 -14.94 6.95 12.56
CA ALA A 353 -14.82 7.83 11.42
C ALA A 353 -15.05 9.29 11.78
N PHE A 354 -14.28 10.18 11.17
CA PHE A 354 -14.49 11.61 11.33
C PHE A 354 -13.98 12.43 10.15
N TRP A 355 -14.53 13.63 10.03
CA TRP A 355 -14.12 14.67 9.11
C TRP A 355 -14.16 16.03 9.80
N CYS A 356 -13.18 16.91 9.50
CA CYS A 356 -13.08 18.24 10.11
C CYS A 356 -13.04 19.35 9.06
N THR A 357 -13.62 20.52 9.37
CA THR A 357 -13.31 21.74 8.64
C THR A 357 -11.94 22.29 9.05
N PRO A 358 -11.30 23.15 8.24
CA PRO A 358 -10.22 24.02 8.76
C PRO A 358 -10.71 24.88 9.93
N LEU A 359 -9.77 25.30 10.79
CA LEU A 359 -10.05 26.38 11.73
C LEU A 359 -10.25 27.67 10.92
N THR A 360 -11.39 28.34 11.10
CA THR A 360 -11.78 29.48 10.28
C THR A 360 -12.36 30.62 11.10
N ASP A 361 -12.07 31.84 10.68
CA ASP A 361 -12.71 33.07 11.13
C ASP A 361 -13.73 33.58 10.11
N LEU A 362 -14.02 32.84 9.06
CA LEU A 362 -14.89 33.22 7.92
C LEU A 362 -14.51 34.56 7.27
N GLY A 363 -13.24 34.97 7.36
CA GLY A 363 -12.74 36.24 6.83
C GLY A 363 -13.08 37.48 7.67
N ALA A 364 -13.80 37.27 8.78
CA ALA A 364 -14.19 38.39 9.70
C ALA A 364 -13.31 38.35 10.95
N LYS A 365 -12.04 38.73 10.83
CA LYS A 365 -11.07 38.80 11.92
C LYS A 365 -11.57 39.73 13.03
N GLY A 366 -11.45 39.28 14.27
CA GLY A 366 -11.84 40.06 15.47
C GLY A 366 -13.34 40.10 15.74
N ALA A 367 -14.22 39.76 14.84
CA ALA A 367 -15.65 39.68 15.07
C ALA A 367 -16.04 38.38 15.79
N VAL A 368 -16.96 38.48 16.74
CA VAL A 368 -17.57 37.30 17.38
C VAL A 368 -18.64 36.74 16.45
N LYS A 369 -18.55 35.44 16.16
CA LYS A 369 -19.55 34.67 15.38
C LYS A 369 -20.37 33.84 16.35
N ASN A 370 -21.67 34.05 16.34
CA ASN A 370 -22.61 33.21 17.07
C ASN A 370 -23.13 32.12 16.15
N LEU A 371 -22.65 30.90 16.34
CA LEU A 371 -23.11 29.75 15.59
C LEU A 371 -24.50 29.36 16.09
N ARG A 372 -25.49 29.44 15.21
CA ARG A 372 -26.88 29.19 15.56
C ARG A 372 -27.32 27.80 15.21
N ARG A 373 -27.16 27.42 13.92
CA ARG A 373 -27.62 26.15 13.38
C ARG A 373 -26.69 25.64 12.29
N LEU A 374 -26.57 24.34 12.22
CA LEU A 374 -25.96 23.62 11.12
C LEU A 374 -27.06 22.90 10.36
N TYR A 375 -27.13 23.12 9.06
CA TYR A 375 -28.03 22.42 8.15
C TYR A 375 -27.24 21.47 7.28
N LEU A 376 -27.70 20.24 7.15
CA LEU A 376 -27.10 19.23 6.31
C LEU A 376 -28.16 18.26 5.77
N ARG A 377 -27.83 17.56 4.69
CA ARG A 377 -28.60 16.43 4.18
C ARG A 377 -27.82 15.18 4.50
N GLY A 378 -28.37 14.32 5.32
CA GLY A 378 -27.70 13.10 5.75
C GLY A 378 -28.68 12.00 6.09
N SER A 379 -28.18 10.76 6.07
CA SER A 379 -28.94 9.57 6.45
C SER A 379 -28.07 8.60 7.25
N GLY A 380 -28.71 7.73 8.00
CA GLY A 380 -28.07 6.64 8.74
C GLY A 380 -28.08 6.82 10.25
N GLY A 381 -26.99 6.48 10.90
CA GLY A 381 -26.88 6.46 12.36
C GLY A 381 -26.77 7.84 13.02
N THR A 382 -26.33 7.85 14.27
CA THR A 382 -26.13 9.09 15.04
C THR A 382 -24.90 9.83 14.56
N LEU A 383 -25.10 11.08 14.12
CA LEU A 383 -24.03 12.03 13.82
C LEU A 383 -23.66 12.79 15.11
N LYS A 384 -22.38 12.73 15.47
CA LYS A 384 -21.79 13.55 16.52
C LYS A 384 -21.12 14.76 15.90
N VAL A 385 -21.60 15.95 16.23
CA VAL A 385 -21.05 17.23 15.80
C VAL A 385 -20.29 17.84 16.97
N THR A 386 -19.00 18.05 16.79
CA THR A 386 -18.12 18.72 17.75
C THR A 386 -17.72 20.08 17.19
N VAL A 387 -17.94 21.13 17.95
CA VAL A 387 -17.54 22.50 17.65
C VAL A 387 -16.38 22.85 18.56
N GLU A 388 -15.23 23.09 17.99
CA GLU A 388 -14.10 23.73 18.67
C GLU A 388 -14.18 25.23 18.39
N ILE A 389 -14.23 26.07 19.43
CA ILE A 389 -14.36 27.52 19.31
C ILE A 389 -13.50 28.20 20.36
N ASP A 390 -12.51 28.99 19.90
CA ASP A 390 -11.56 29.73 20.78
C ASP A 390 -10.93 28.82 21.87
N GLY A 391 -10.58 27.56 21.52
CA GLY A 391 -10.00 26.58 22.43
C GLY A 391 -10.98 25.77 23.26
N ASN A 392 -12.27 26.13 23.27
CA ASN A 392 -13.32 25.37 23.97
C ASN A 392 -13.96 24.36 23.01
N THR A 393 -14.41 23.23 23.53
CA THR A 393 -15.05 22.17 22.76
C THR A 393 -16.48 21.91 23.23
N TYR A 394 -17.41 21.93 22.29
CA TYR A 394 -18.82 21.63 22.51
C TYR A 394 -19.26 20.49 21.60
N THR A 395 -20.10 19.63 22.10
CA THR A 395 -20.55 18.45 21.35
C THR A 395 -22.06 18.32 21.39
N CYS A 396 -22.67 18.09 20.25
CA CYS A 396 -24.06 17.69 20.14
C CYS A 396 -24.21 16.40 19.31
N ARG A 397 -25.32 15.71 19.46
CA ARG A 397 -25.65 14.46 18.79
C ARG A 397 -26.98 14.59 18.08
N LYS A 398 -27.07 14.04 16.90
CA LYS A 398 -28.30 14.04 16.12
C LYS A 398 -28.48 12.70 15.43
N GLN A 399 -29.59 12.04 15.69
CA GLN A 399 -30.01 10.89 14.88
C GLN A 399 -30.38 11.41 13.51
N LEU A 400 -29.75 10.87 12.47
CA LEU A 400 -30.06 11.20 11.08
C LEU A 400 -31.29 10.40 10.62
N PRO A 401 -32.05 10.93 9.65
CA PRO A 401 -33.15 10.19 9.03
C PRO A 401 -32.63 9.03 8.17
N ASP A 402 -33.51 8.13 7.76
CA ASP A 402 -33.18 7.01 6.88
C ASP A 402 -32.88 7.44 5.42
N SER A 403 -33.19 8.69 5.06
CA SER A 403 -32.98 9.23 3.72
C SER A 403 -32.39 10.64 3.74
N CYS A 404 -31.46 10.91 2.84
CA CYS A 404 -30.86 12.23 2.60
C CYS A 404 -31.83 13.25 1.93
N SER A 405 -33.09 12.91 1.69
CA SER A 405 -34.07 13.78 1.00
C SER A 405 -34.43 15.04 1.81
N LYS A 406 -34.39 14.94 3.12
CA LYS A 406 -34.75 16.02 4.04
C LYS A 406 -33.50 16.72 4.59
N VAL A 407 -33.64 18.05 4.81
CA VAL A 407 -32.65 18.83 5.53
C VAL A 407 -32.75 18.52 7.02
N THR A 408 -31.62 18.17 7.62
CA THR A 408 -31.50 17.99 9.08
C THR A 408 -30.93 19.26 9.68
N GLU A 409 -31.63 19.80 10.66
CA GLU A 409 -31.23 20.96 11.43
C GLU A 409 -30.61 20.53 12.76
N ILE A 410 -29.43 21.10 13.08
CA ILE A 410 -28.70 20.83 14.32
C ILE A 410 -28.42 22.17 15.02
N PRO A 411 -29.03 22.47 16.17
CA PRO A 411 -28.79 23.71 16.88
C PRO A 411 -27.38 23.72 17.49
N LEU A 412 -26.67 24.86 17.27
CA LEU A 412 -25.28 25.05 17.75
C LEU A 412 -25.29 26.15 18.78
N LYS A 413 -25.46 26.40 19.76
CA LYS A 413 -25.58 27.55 20.71
C LYS A 413 -24.21 28.03 21.22
N ASN A 414 -23.28 28.32 20.29
CA ASN A 414 -21.90 28.63 20.66
C ASN A 414 -21.42 29.92 19.96
N GLY A 415 -20.58 30.70 20.61
CA GLY A 415 -20.04 31.93 20.05
C GLY A 415 -18.54 32.09 20.31
N GLY A 416 -17.82 32.66 19.35
CA GLY A 416 -16.39 32.94 19.42
C GLY A 416 -15.82 33.55 18.15
N ARG A 417 -14.51 33.73 18.09
CA ARG A 417 -13.83 34.38 16.96
C ARG A 417 -13.44 33.40 15.87
N CYS A 418 -12.86 32.25 16.27
CA CYS A 418 -12.44 31.20 15.37
C CYS A 418 -13.09 29.88 15.75
N PHE A 419 -13.48 29.09 14.76
CA PHE A 419 -14.09 27.80 15.03
C PHE A 419 -13.70 26.75 14.01
N ARG A 420 -13.84 25.49 14.42
CA ARG A 420 -13.72 24.27 13.59
C ARG A 420 -14.92 23.37 13.88
N LEU A 421 -15.45 22.75 12.84
CA LEU A 421 -16.44 21.69 12.98
C LEU A 421 -15.77 20.33 12.76
N LYS A 422 -16.11 19.37 13.61
CA LYS A 422 -15.76 17.95 13.43
C LYS A 422 -17.05 17.15 13.41
N LEU A 423 -17.25 16.42 12.34
CA LEU A 423 -18.35 15.46 12.16
C LEU A 423 -17.79 14.07 12.38
N SER A 424 -18.40 13.26 13.21
CA SER A 424 -17.97 11.90 13.49
C SER A 424 -19.18 10.98 13.71
N ASN A 425 -18.99 9.70 13.46
CA ASN A 425 -19.97 8.70 13.88
C ASN A 425 -19.90 8.46 15.40
N GLU A 426 -20.89 7.78 15.92
CA GLU A 426 -20.95 7.33 17.30
C GLU A 426 -21.14 5.81 17.33
N ALA A 427 -20.42 5.15 18.23
CA ALA A 427 -20.49 3.68 18.41
C ALA A 427 -20.36 2.85 17.12
N GLY A 428 -19.53 3.33 16.17
CA GLY A 428 -19.33 2.61 14.90
C GLY A 428 -20.48 2.74 13.89
N GLY A 429 -21.53 3.50 14.20
CA GLY A 429 -22.67 3.67 13.30
C GLY A 429 -22.26 4.32 11.98
N SER A 430 -22.82 3.87 10.88
CA SER A 430 -22.57 4.45 9.56
C SER A 430 -23.46 5.64 9.30
N PHE A 431 -22.93 6.66 8.65
CA PHE A 431 -23.69 7.78 8.12
C PHE A 431 -23.22 8.19 6.73
N THR A 432 -24.11 8.83 5.98
CA THR A 432 -23.84 9.42 4.67
C THR A 432 -24.32 10.86 4.66
N LEU A 433 -23.52 11.78 4.14
CA LEU A 433 -23.87 13.17 3.91
C LEU A 433 -23.87 13.46 2.41
N ARG A 434 -24.89 14.18 1.93
CA ARG A 434 -25.02 14.61 0.54
C ARG A 434 -25.03 16.14 0.45
N GLY A 435 -24.34 16.67 -0.54
CA GLY A 435 -24.22 18.12 -0.73
C GLY A 435 -23.33 18.76 0.31
N GLY A 436 -23.44 20.07 0.46
CA GLY A 436 -22.63 20.84 1.39
C GLY A 436 -23.19 20.89 2.80
N LEU A 437 -22.40 21.52 3.67
CA LEU A 437 -22.83 21.96 5.00
C LEU A 437 -23.18 23.44 4.93
N GLU A 438 -24.34 23.80 5.45
CA GLU A 438 -24.76 25.19 5.56
C GLU A 438 -24.81 25.59 7.04
N LEU A 439 -24.19 26.71 7.37
CA LEU A 439 -24.05 27.20 8.74
C LEU A 439 -24.77 28.54 8.90
N GLU A 440 -25.76 28.60 9.75
CA GLU A 440 -26.41 29.85 10.16
C GLU A 440 -25.57 30.49 11.25
N ILE A 441 -25.09 31.72 10.98
CA ILE A 441 -24.26 32.48 11.91
C ILE A 441 -24.81 33.91 12.12
N GLY A 442 -24.74 34.40 13.34
CA GLY A 442 -24.85 35.80 13.65
C GLY A 442 -23.47 36.43 13.84
N ILE A 443 -23.19 37.53 13.19
CA ILE A 443 -21.94 38.27 13.37
C ILE A 443 -22.21 39.42 14.36
N GLY A 444 -21.54 39.38 15.51
CA GLY A 444 -21.55 40.45 16.49
C GLY A 444 -20.64 41.62 16.11
N LYS A 445 -20.84 42.78 16.75
CA LYS A 445 -19.93 43.91 16.57
C LYS A 445 -18.50 43.53 16.95
N ARG A 446 -17.54 44.08 16.21
CA ARG A 446 -16.10 43.98 16.51
C ARG A 446 -15.91 44.57 17.92
N VAL A 447 -15.34 43.80 18.83
CA VAL A 447 -14.83 44.31 20.10
C VAL A 447 -13.41 44.77 19.79
N ASP A 448 -13.21 46.08 19.76
CA ASP A 448 -11.90 46.73 19.58
C ASP A 448 -10.99 46.42 20.76
#